data_1c39b628efe7eba392900a8cb194bae1
#
_entry.id   1c39b628efe7eba392900a8cb194bae1
#
_cell.length_a   1.000
_cell.length_b   1.000
_cell.length_c   1.000
_cell.angle_alpha   90.00
_cell.angle_beta   90.00
_cell.angle_gamma   90.00
#
_symmetry.space_group_name_H-M   'P 1'
#
loop_
_entity.id
_entity.type
_entity.pdbx_description
1 polymer ?
#
loop_
_entity_poly.entity_id
_entity_poly.type
_entity_poly.pdbx_seq_one_letter_code
_entity_poly.pdbx_strand_id
1 'polypeptide(L)'
;MPALLLCSIVALTTSFYIRGVIEIWIGSFELNDDIALALYSPYDWYTMRWSFSILFGVIISFPLLCLGFYRFMESGLLSTEKRSIRSLFLVISFIIPMGVSIIVALNPIVASAVASSDRIEGVVTKIDPISIVEFSLSASWVFTVFTLLVCTLTTTRILISDDEIGASIRVRFHLIFAALLFVAMSNDFRGLRAIIIFASAVVSDALSKRLAQLFFGIYRG
;
A
#
# COMPACT_ATOMS: atom_id res chain seq x y z
N MET A 1 7.50 -18.76 5.29
CA MET A 1 8.10 -18.73 6.64
C MET A 1 9.22 -17.67 6.81
N PRO A 2 10.33 -17.61 6.00
CA PRO A 2 11.42 -16.66 6.30
C PRO A 2 11.03 -15.18 6.24
N ALA A 3 10.13 -14.78 5.35
CA ALA A 3 9.70 -13.39 5.23
C ALA A 3 8.86 -12.91 6.43
N LEU A 4 7.99 -13.76 6.99
CA LEU A 4 7.21 -13.44 8.18
C LEU A 4 8.12 -13.34 9.42
N LEU A 5 9.09 -14.24 9.55
CA LEU A 5 10.10 -14.16 10.62
C LEU A 5 10.92 -12.87 10.50
N LEU A 6 11.37 -12.52 9.30
CA LEU A 6 12.09 -11.27 9.08
C LEU A 6 11.21 -10.05 9.44
N CYS A 7 9.94 -10.04 9.00
CA CYS A 7 8.99 -8.98 9.34
C CYS A 7 8.88 -8.80 10.85
N SER A 8 8.70 -9.91 11.59
CA SER A 8 8.58 -9.87 13.04
C SER A 8 9.86 -9.39 13.73
N ILE A 9 11.03 -9.86 13.28
CA ILE A 9 12.33 -9.42 13.82
C ILE A 9 12.55 -7.93 13.55
N VAL A 10 12.30 -7.47 12.33
CA VAL A 10 12.45 -6.07 11.97
C VAL A 10 11.47 -5.21 12.76
N ALA A 11 10.19 -5.60 12.89
CA ALA A 11 9.21 -4.86 13.67
C ALA A 11 9.61 -4.74 15.15
N LEU A 12 10.11 -5.83 15.74
CA LEU A 12 10.60 -5.82 17.12
C LEU A 12 11.84 -4.91 17.28
N THR A 13 12.83 -5.04 16.42
CA THR A 13 14.05 -4.23 16.50
C THR A 13 13.77 -2.75 16.25
N THR A 14 12.95 -2.42 15.25
CA THR A 14 12.57 -1.02 14.97
C THR A 14 11.77 -0.43 16.12
N SER A 15 10.96 -1.20 16.84
CA SER A 15 10.20 -0.68 17.98
C SER A 15 11.05 -0.06 19.07
N PHE A 16 12.32 -0.44 19.20
CA PHE A 16 13.24 0.17 20.16
C PHE A 16 13.78 1.53 19.69
N TYR A 17 13.95 1.72 18.39
CA TYR A 17 14.56 2.92 17.79
C TYR A 17 13.55 3.86 17.14
N ILE A 18 12.29 3.47 17.08
CA ILE A 18 11.22 4.17 16.31
C ILE A 18 10.93 5.58 16.84
N ARG A 19 11.27 5.86 18.11
CA ARG A 19 11.01 7.17 18.72
C ARG A 19 11.62 8.30 17.90
N GLY A 20 12.87 8.19 17.48
CA GLY A 20 13.52 9.21 16.68
C GLY A 20 12.87 9.38 15.29
N VAL A 21 12.38 8.28 14.70
CA VAL A 21 11.65 8.34 13.42
C VAL A 21 10.31 9.06 13.58
N ILE A 22 9.58 8.77 14.66
CA ILE A 22 8.31 9.43 14.96
C ILE A 22 8.55 10.93 15.26
N GLU A 23 9.59 11.28 15.99
CA GLU A 23 9.95 12.68 16.27
C GLU A 23 10.25 13.44 14.97
N ILE A 24 11.00 12.85 14.04
CA ILE A 24 11.27 13.43 12.71
C ILE A 24 9.95 13.54 11.91
N TRP A 25 9.12 12.52 11.94
CA TRP A 25 7.85 12.50 11.23
C TRP A 25 6.88 13.55 11.78
N ILE A 26 6.78 13.68 13.11
CA ILE A 26 6.00 14.73 13.77
C ILE A 26 6.59 16.12 13.45
N GLY A 27 7.92 16.26 13.41
CA GLY A 27 8.56 17.51 13.04
C GLY A 27 8.35 17.93 11.58
N SER A 28 7.89 17.01 10.71
CA SER A 28 7.54 17.33 9.32
C SER A 28 6.18 18.01 9.15
N PHE A 29 5.36 18.10 10.22
CA PHE A 29 4.19 18.95 10.22
C PHE A 29 4.62 20.41 10.21
N GLU A 30 4.26 21.15 9.16
CA GLU A 30 4.45 22.59 9.11
C GLU A 30 3.40 23.26 10.00
N LEU A 31 3.68 23.32 11.30
CA LEU A 31 2.79 23.89 12.29
C LEU A 31 3.00 25.40 12.35
N ASN A 32 1.95 26.16 12.09
CA ASN A 32 1.90 27.58 12.41
C ASN A 32 1.45 27.76 13.87
N ASP A 33 1.66 28.95 14.44
CA ASP A 33 1.36 29.25 15.85
C ASP A 33 -0.09 28.94 16.28
N ASP A 34 -1.02 28.85 15.31
CA ASP A 34 -2.44 28.57 15.52
C ASP A 34 -2.80 27.07 15.42
N ILE A 35 -1.84 26.19 15.05
CA ILE A 35 -2.06 24.75 14.89
C ILE A 35 -1.28 24.00 15.97
N ALA A 36 -1.98 23.27 16.83
CA ALA A 36 -1.38 22.47 17.86
C ALA A 36 -1.62 20.97 17.62
N LEU A 37 -0.57 20.16 17.88
CA LEU A 37 -0.73 18.71 17.96
C LEU A 37 -1.28 18.34 19.34
N ALA A 38 -2.28 17.49 19.39
CA ALA A 38 -2.83 16.98 20.62
C ALA A 38 -2.97 15.46 20.58
N LEU A 39 -2.42 14.79 21.59
CA LEU A 39 -2.68 13.38 21.86
C LEU A 39 -3.81 13.30 22.87
N TYR A 40 -4.89 12.63 22.53
CA TYR A 40 -6.09 12.55 23.36
C TYR A 40 -6.06 11.40 24.37
N SER A 41 -5.18 10.40 24.15
CA SER A 41 -5.04 9.25 25.02
C SER A 41 -3.56 8.92 25.29
N PRO A 42 -3.19 8.51 26.52
CA PRO A 42 -1.83 8.06 26.82
C PRO A 42 -1.44 6.79 26.06
N TYR A 43 -2.42 6.02 25.55
CA TYR A 43 -2.19 4.82 24.76
C TYR A 43 -1.88 5.13 23.29
N ASP A 44 -2.17 6.34 22.83
CA ASP A 44 -1.96 6.78 21.45
C ASP A 44 -0.48 6.66 21.03
N TRP A 45 0.43 6.96 21.95
CA TRP A 45 1.87 6.80 21.74
C TRP A 45 2.26 5.34 21.44
N TYR A 46 1.68 4.39 22.18
CA TYR A 46 1.95 2.97 21.95
C TYR A 46 1.38 2.50 20.61
N THR A 47 0.19 2.97 20.25
CA THR A 47 -0.44 2.66 18.97
C THR A 47 0.41 3.17 17.81
N MET A 48 0.87 4.42 17.84
CA MET A 48 1.78 4.98 16.84
C MET A 48 3.06 4.15 16.72
N ARG A 49 3.70 3.88 17.85
CA ARG A 49 4.95 3.12 17.91
C ARG A 49 4.83 1.76 17.23
N TRP A 50 3.80 0.98 17.56
CA TRP A 50 3.58 -0.33 16.96
C TRP A 50 3.16 -0.26 15.50
N SER A 51 2.32 0.68 15.14
CA SER A 51 1.89 0.90 13.76
C SER A 51 3.07 1.17 12.83
N PHE A 52 3.95 2.10 13.20
CA PHE A 52 5.18 2.37 12.45
C PHE A 52 6.13 1.17 12.43
N SER A 53 6.31 0.48 13.57
CA SER A 53 7.22 -0.67 13.64
C SER A 53 6.78 -1.82 12.74
N ILE A 54 5.48 -2.14 12.72
CA ILE A 54 4.91 -3.16 11.84
C ILE A 54 5.02 -2.73 10.37
N LEU A 55 4.73 -1.45 10.08
CA LEU A 55 4.83 -0.91 8.73
C LEU A 55 6.25 -1.05 8.17
N PHE A 56 7.28 -0.66 8.94
CA PHE A 56 8.68 -0.85 8.56
C PHE A 56 9.03 -2.33 8.37
N GLY A 57 8.53 -3.19 9.26
CA GLY A 57 8.69 -4.64 9.12
C GLY A 57 8.13 -5.16 7.79
N VAL A 58 6.94 -4.72 7.41
CA VAL A 58 6.30 -5.09 6.13
C VAL A 58 7.10 -4.54 4.95
N ILE A 59 7.46 -3.26 4.95
CA ILE A 59 8.21 -2.61 3.86
C ILE A 59 9.52 -3.37 3.58
N ILE A 60 10.30 -3.67 4.62
CA ILE A 60 11.60 -4.31 4.48
C ILE A 60 11.48 -5.79 4.08
N SER A 61 10.48 -6.49 4.58
CA SER A 61 10.27 -7.92 4.27
C SER A 61 9.56 -8.16 2.93
N PHE A 62 8.91 -7.15 2.35
CA PHE A 62 8.10 -7.27 1.14
C PHE A 62 8.86 -7.83 -0.08
N PRO A 63 10.10 -7.41 -0.39
CA PRO A 63 10.89 -8.01 -1.46
C PRO A 63 11.12 -9.52 -1.30
N LEU A 64 11.33 -9.98 -0.07
CA LEU A 64 11.47 -11.41 0.22
C LEU A 64 10.16 -12.18 0.07
N LEU A 65 9.03 -11.56 0.39
CA LEU A 65 7.70 -12.12 0.11
C LEU A 65 7.52 -12.32 -1.40
N CYS A 66 7.81 -11.31 -2.20
CA CYS A 66 7.73 -11.38 -3.66
C CYS A 66 8.62 -12.49 -4.23
N LEU A 67 9.86 -12.60 -3.76
CA LEU A 67 10.77 -13.68 -4.17
C LEU A 67 10.25 -15.08 -3.77
N GLY A 68 9.64 -15.19 -2.59
CA GLY A 68 9.01 -16.42 -2.13
C GLY A 68 7.85 -16.85 -3.02
N PHE A 69 6.96 -15.93 -3.38
CA PHE A 69 5.86 -16.17 -4.31
C PHE A 69 6.35 -16.53 -5.70
N TYR A 70 7.33 -15.81 -6.23
CA TYR A 70 7.92 -16.12 -7.52
C TYR A 70 8.50 -17.55 -7.56
N ARG A 71 9.30 -17.95 -6.56
CA ARG A 71 9.87 -19.30 -6.47
C ARG A 71 8.80 -20.38 -6.41
N PHE A 72 7.69 -20.12 -5.73
CA PHE A 72 6.56 -21.04 -5.68
C PHE A 72 5.92 -21.22 -7.06
N MET A 73 5.72 -20.13 -7.80
CA MET A 73 5.12 -20.15 -9.13
C MET A 73 6.06 -20.71 -10.21
N GLU A 74 7.37 -20.52 -10.05
CA GLU A 74 8.38 -20.85 -11.07
C GLU A 74 8.33 -22.30 -11.55
N SER A 75 7.94 -23.24 -10.68
CA SER A 75 7.84 -24.67 -11.02
C SER A 75 6.74 -24.97 -12.06
N GLY A 76 5.71 -24.14 -12.14
CA GLY A 76 4.59 -24.31 -13.08
C GLY A 76 4.65 -23.46 -14.33
N LEU A 77 5.69 -22.61 -14.51
CA LEU A 77 5.79 -21.65 -15.60
C LEU A 77 6.61 -22.18 -16.78
N LEU A 78 6.20 -21.83 -18.00
CA LEU A 78 6.99 -22.04 -19.21
C LEU A 78 8.22 -21.11 -19.23
N SER A 79 9.28 -21.47 -19.95
CA SER A 79 10.54 -20.71 -20.02
C SER A 79 10.34 -19.25 -20.50
N THR A 80 9.43 -19.04 -21.42
CA THR A 80 9.05 -17.72 -21.95
C THR A 80 8.28 -16.87 -20.93
N GLU A 81 7.43 -17.50 -20.11
CA GLU A 81 6.62 -16.84 -19.11
C GLU A 81 7.44 -16.47 -17.87
N LYS A 82 8.41 -17.33 -17.49
CA LYS A 82 9.29 -17.10 -16.33
C LYS A 82 9.93 -15.72 -16.34
N ARG A 83 10.42 -15.29 -17.50
CA ARG A 83 11.11 -14.01 -17.63
C ARG A 83 10.18 -12.83 -17.41
N SER A 84 8.99 -12.87 -18.02
CA SER A 84 7.97 -11.81 -17.87
C SER A 84 7.46 -11.71 -16.43
N ILE A 85 7.12 -12.84 -15.83
CA ILE A 85 6.60 -12.90 -14.47
C ILE A 85 7.68 -12.50 -13.45
N ARG A 86 8.92 -12.95 -13.63
CA ARG A 86 10.05 -12.52 -12.79
C ARG A 86 10.25 -11.02 -12.82
N SER A 87 10.21 -10.40 -14.00
CA SER A 87 10.34 -8.96 -14.16
C SER A 87 9.18 -8.23 -13.48
N LEU A 88 7.95 -8.73 -13.63
CA LEU A 88 6.76 -8.16 -12.97
C LEU A 88 6.90 -8.19 -11.43
N PHE A 89 7.26 -9.35 -10.86
CA PHE A 89 7.44 -9.46 -9.40
C PHE A 89 8.59 -8.61 -8.88
N LEU A 90 9.67 -8.47 -9.66
CA LEU A 90 10.77 -7.58 -9.29
C LEU A 90 10.32 -6.12 -9.25
N VAL A 91 9.59 -5.65 -10.25
CA VAL A 91 9.06 -4.28 -10.29
C VAL A 91 8.13 -4.01 -9.11
N ILE A 92 7.21 -4.93 -8.81
CA ILE A 92 6.27 -4.79 -7.70
C ILE A 92 6.97 -4.82 -6.34
N SER A 93 8.02 -5.63 -6.22
CA SER A 93 8.88 -5.71 -5.04
C SER A 93 9.46 -4.35 -4.62
N PHE A 94 9.64 -3.42 -5.56
CA PHE A 94 10.09 -2.05 -5.29
C PHE A 94 8.94 -1.03 -5.25
N ILE A 95 7.94 -1.17 -6.10
CA ILE A 95 6.82 -0.21 -6.18
C ILE A 95 6.06 -0.15 -4.86
N ILE A 96 5.76 -1.28 -4.23
CA ILE A 96 4.97 -1.29 -2.98
C ILE A 96 5.72 -0.64 -1.82
N PRO A 97 6.95 -1.05 -1.47
CA PRO A 97 7.72 -0.39 -0.42
C PRO A 97 7.92 1.11 -0.66
N MET A 98 8.25 1.49 -1.89
CA MET A 98 8.47 2.88 -2.26
C MET A 98 7.17 3.70 -2.16
N GLY A 99 6.07 3.19 -2.71
CA GLY A 99 4.78 3.87 -2.67
C GLY A 99 4.25 4.04 -1.25
N VAL A 100 4.34 3.01 -0.42
CA VAL A 100 3.97 3.09 1.00
C VAL A 100 4.84 4.12 1.74
N SER A 101 6.15 4.12 1.51
CA SER A 101 7.05 5.10 2.12
C SER A 101 6.71 6.54 1.72
N ILE A 102 6.37 6.76 0.45
CA ILE A 102 5.95 8.07 -0.05
C ILE A 102 4.63 8.50 0.59
N ILE A 103 3.63 7.61 0.67
CA ILE A 103 2.34 7.91 1.30
C ILE A 103 2.54 8.36 2.75
N VAL A 104 3.32 7.62 3.52
CA VAL A 104 3.58 7.94 4.94
C VAL A 104 4.36 9.25 5.09
N ALA A 105 5.35 9.49 4.22
CA ALA A 105 6.16 10.71 4.27
C ALA A 105 5.40 11.98 3.86
N LEU A 106 4.48 11.88 2.90
CA LEU A 106 3.73 13.03 2.41
C LEU A 106 2.51 13.39 3.26
N ASN A 107 1.97 12.44 4.02
CA ASN A 107 0.73 12.64 4.77
C ASN A 107 0.79 13.79 5.79
N PRO A 108 1.86 14.00 6.57
CA PRO A 108 1.96 15.17 7.46
C PRO A 108 1.86 16.49 6.72
N ILE A 109 2.53 16.58 5.55
CA ILE A 109 2.55 17.78 4.71
C ILE A 109 1.15 18.07 4.15
N VAL A 110 0.47 17.03 3.67
CA VAL A 110 -0.92 17.17 3.17
C VAL A 110 -1.87 17.55 4.30
N ALA A 111 -1.74 16.95 5.47
CA ALA A 111 -2.58 17.25 6.63
C ALA A 111 -2.40 18.70 7.11
N SER A 112 -1.17 19.19 7.18
CA SER A 112 -0.89 20.59 7.55
C SER A 112 -1.40 21.57 6.49
N ALA A 113 -1.27 21.25 5.20
CA ALA A 113 -1.81 22.07 4.10
C ALA A 113 -3.34 22.16 4.15
N VAL A 114 -4.03 21.03 4.40
CA VAL A 114 -5.50 21.01 4.54
C VAL A 114 -5.94 21.81 5.76
N ALA A 115 -5.28 21.60 6.91
CA ALA A 115 -5.58 22.33 8.13
C ALA A 115 -5.35 23.86 8.03
N SER A 116 -4.45 24.27 7.14
CA SER A 116 -4.16 25.70 6.91
C SER A 116 -5.12 26.34 5.92
N SER A 117 -5.77 25.56 5.02
CA SER A 117 -6.64 26.07 3.97
C SER A 117 -8.04 26.49 4.48
N ASP A 118 -8.59 25.79 5.46
CA ASP A 118 -9.95 26.01 5.99
C ASP A 118 -9.90 26.61 7.41
N ARG A 119 -9.37 27.82 7.54
CA ARG A 119 -9.33 28.52 8.84
C ARG A 119 -10.64 29.21 9.12
N ILE A 120 -11.24 28.87 10.25
CA ILE A 120 -12.36 29.59 10.83
C ILE A 120 -11.79 30.57 11.88
N GLU A 121 -12.04 31.86 11.71
CA GLU A 121 -11.57 32.90 12.64
C GLU A 121 -12.02 32.58 14.09
N GLY A 122 -11.08 32.59 15.02
CA GLY A 122 -11.33 32.29 16.43
C GLY A 122 -11.33 30.82 16.82
N VAL A 123 -11.05 29.89 15.91
CA VAL A 123 -10.96 28.46 16.19
C VAL A 123 -9.51 27.99 16.07
N VAL A 124 -8.96 27.44 17.17
CA VAL A 124 -7.64 26.78 17.14
C VAL A 124 -7.81 25.37 16.58
N THR A 125 -7.20 25.10 15.44
CA THR A 125 -7.22 23.77 14.83
C THR A 125 -6.26 22.84 15.59
N LYS A 126 -6.78 21.77 16.16
CA LYS A 126 -5.98 20.72 16.78
C LYS A 126 -5.89 19.52 15.84
N ILE A 127 -4.68 19.12 15.50
CA ILE A 127 -4.41 17.94 14.68
C ILE A 127 -4.10 16.77 15.61
N ASP A 128 -4.81 15.67 15.43
CA ASP A 128 -4.52 14.40 16.09
C ASP A 128 -3.56 13.57 15.24
N PRO A 129 -2.30 13.38 15.68
CA PRO A 129 -1.32 12.60 14.93
C PRO A 129 -1.74 11.14 14.71
N ILE A 130 -2.53 10.56 15.63
CA ILE A 130 -3.02 9.19 15.51
C ILE A 130 -3.95 9.03 14.30
N SER A 131 -4.90 9.94 14.15
CA SER A 131 -5.83 9.91 13.01
C SER A 131 -5.06 9.98 11.68
N ILE A 132 -3.96 10.75 11.62
CA ILE A 132 -3.12 10.83 10.42
C ILE A 132 -2.34 9.53 10.20
N VAL A 133 -1.85 8.89 11.26
CA VAL A 133 -1.21 7.56 11.15
C VAL A 133 -2.21 6.51 10.64
N GLU A 134 -3.41 6.47 11.20
CA GLU A 134 -4.46 5.54 10.77
C GLU A 134 -4.87 5.77 9.32
N PHE A 135 -5.01 7.02 8.91
CA PHE A 135 -5.24 7.37 7.51
C PHE A 135 -4.08 6.93 6.61
N SER A 136 -2.83 7.18 7.02
CA SER A 136 -1.62 6.76 6.29
C SER A 136 -1.55 5.25 6.11
N LEU A 137 -1.85 4.49 7.17
CA LEU A 137 -1.89 3.03 7.12
C LEU A 137 -3.00 2.55 6.19
N SER A 138 -4.19 3.12 6.30
CA SER A 138 -5.32 2.77 5.45
C SER A 138 -5.03 3.06 3.97
N ALA A 139 -4.50 4.24 3.65
CA ALA A 139 -4.08 4.60 2.30
C ALA A 139 -2.97 3.66 1.77
N SER A 140 -2.02 3.28 2.62
CA SER A 140 -0.96 2.33 2.28
C SER A 140 -1.51 0.93 1.98
N TRP A 141 -2.50 0.47 2.72
CA TRP A 141 -3.19 -0.78 2.45
C TRP A 141 -3.98 -0.73 1.14
N VAL A 142 -4.72 0.36 0.88
CA VAL A 142 -5.43 0.56 -0.39
C VAL A 142 -4.46 0.51 -1.56
N PHE A 143 -3.34 1.21 -1.47
CA PHE A 143 -2.31 1.19 -2.50
C PHE A 143 -1.70 -0.20 -2.71
N THR A 144 -1.40 -0.92 -1.62
CA THR A 144 -0.83 -2.27 -1.67
C THR A 144 -1.81 -3.25 -2.33
N VAL A 145 -3.06 -3.27 -1.88
CA VAL A 145 -4.11 -4.14 -2.41
C VAL A 145 -4.38 -3.82 -3.89
N PHE A 146 -4.44 -2.55 -4.26
CA PHE A 146 -4.57 -2.12 -5.66
C PHE A 146 -3.41 -2.62 -6.53
N THR A 147 -2.18 -2.46 -6.06
CA THR A 147 -0.98 -2.91 -6.80
C THR A 147 -0.94 -4.43 -6.95
N LEU A 148 -1.34 -5.17 -5.90
CA LEU A 148 -1.47 -6.63 -5.96
C LEU A 148 -2.59 -7.06 -6.92
N LEU A 149 -3.71 -6.34 -6.99
CA LEU A 149 -4.76 -6.60 -7.98
C LEU A 149 -4.23 -6.44 -9.40
N VAL A 150 -3.54 -5.32 -9.69
CA VAL A 150 -2.91 -5.08 -11.00
C VAL A 150 -1.94 -6.21 -11.35
N CYS A 151 -1.10 -6.64 -10.39
CA CYS A 151 -0.18 -7.77 -10.56
C CYS A 151 -0.92 -9.06 -10.93
N THR A 152 -1.93 -9.41 -10.14
CA THR A 152 -2.70 -10.64 -10.33
C THR A 152 -3.42 -10.66 -11.68
N LEU A 153 -4.04 -9.55 -12.06
CA LEU A 153 -4.70 -9.41 -13.36
C LEU A 153 -3.69 -9.50 -14.52
N THR A 154 -2.52 -8.85 -14.39
CA THR A 154 -1.45 -8.92 -15.39
C THR A 154 -0.94 -10.35 -15.55
N THR A 155 -0.68 -11.04 -14.43
CA THR A 155 -0.26 -12.45 -14.43
C THR A 155 -1.31 -13.35 -15.09
N THR A 156 -2.60 -13.15 -14.76
CA THR A 156 -3.69 -13.93 -15.38
C THR A 156 -3.73 -13.74 -16.88
N ARG A 157 -3.51 -12.51 -17.39
CA ARG A 157 -3.49 -12.21 -18.82
C ARG A 157 -2.28 -12.81 -19.54
N ILE A 158 -1.15 -13.00 -18.85
CA ILE A 158 0.06 -13.63 -19.40
C ILE A 158 -0.10 -15.15 -19.46
N LEU A 159 -0.71 -15.76 -18.45
CA LEU A 159 -0.79 -17.21 -18.29
C LEU A 159 -1.97 -17.84 -19.02
N ILE A 160 -3.10 -17.16 -19.12
CA ILE A 160 -4.34 -17.71 -19.66
C ILE A 160 -4.61 -17.11 -21.03
N SER A 161 -4.39 -17.93 -22.04
CA SER A 161 -4.62 -17.56 -23.45
C SER A 161 -6.09 -17.65 -23.87
N ASP A 162 -6.92 -18.38 -23.09
CA ASP A 162 -8.36 -18.51 -23.32
C ASP A 162 -9.08 -17.30 -22.75
N ASP A 163 -9.76 -16.54 -23.62
CA ASP A 163 -10.40 -15.29 -23.23
C ASP A 163 -11.63 -15.51 -22.33
N GLU A 164 -12.40 -16.58 -22.48
CA GLU A 164 -13.59 -16.84 -21.66
C GLU A 164 -13.21 -17.27 -20.24
N ILE A 165 -12.29 -18.23 -20.13
CA ILE A 165 -11.77 -18.70 -18.84
C ILE A 165 -11.05 -17.56 -18.14
N GLY A 166 -10.21 -16.82 -18.85
CA GLY A 166 -9.48 -15.69 -18.34
C GLY A 166 -10.42 -14.57 -17.82
N ALA A 167 -11.51 -14.28 -18.53
CA ALA A 167 -12.51 -13.29 -18.11
C ALA A 167 -13.20 -13.70 -16.79
N SER A 168 -13.63 -14.96 -16.69
CA SER A 168 -14.27 -15.49 -15.49
C SER A 168 -13.34 -15.39 -14.26
N ILE A 169 -12.08 -15.73 -14.42
CA ILE A 169 -11.07 -15.65 -13.34
C ILE A 169 -10.82 -14.20 -12.94
N ARG A 170 -10.68 -13.27 -13.90
CA ARG A 170 -10.49 -11.84 -13.61
C ARG A 170 -11.65 -11.25 -12.81
N VAL A 171 -12.90 -11.60 -13.13
CA VAL A 171 -14.06 -11.16 -12.36
C VAL A 171 -14.00 -11.65 -10.91
N ARG A 172 -13.62 -12.90 -10.69
CA ARG A 172 -13.45 -13.44 -9.32
C ARG A 172 -12.38 -12.67 -8.54
N PHE A 173 -11.24 -12.35 -9.17
CA PHE A 173 -10.22 -11.53 -8.52
C PHE A 173 -10.73 -10.13 -8.20
N HIS A 174 -11.45 -9.47 -9.11
CA HIS A 174 -12.03 -8.17 -8.80
C HIS A 174 -12.96 -8.22 -7.57
N LEU A 175 -13.78 -9.25 -7.43
CA LEU A 175 -14.68 -9.43 -6.28
C LEU A 175 -13.90 -9.65 -4.98
N ILE A 176 -12.88 -10.52 -4.99
CA ILE A 176 -12.04 -10.78 -3.82
C ILE A 176 -11.30 -9.50 -3.38
N PHE A 177 -10.68 -8.80 -4.33
CA PHE A 177 -9.93 -7.59 -4.03
C PHE A 177 -10.84 -6.41 -3.66
N ALA A 178 -12.05 -6.32 -4.21
CA ALA A 178 -13.07 -5.36 -3.77
C ALA A 178 -13.45 -5.58 -2.30
N ALA A 179 -13.63 -6.83 -1.88
CA ALA A 179 -13.90 -7.16 -0.49
C ALA A 179 -12.70 -6.81 0.42
N LEU A 180 -11.47 -7.10 -0.02
CA LEU A 180 -10.25 -6.74 0.70
C LEU A 180 -10.10 -5.21 0.83
N LEU A 181 -10.34 -4.45 -0.24
CA LEU A 181 -10.34 -2.99 -0.21
C LEU A 181 -11.38 -2.45 0.76
N PHE A 182 -12.60 -3.00 0.74
CA PHE A 182 -13.66 -2.57 1.64
C PHE A 182 -13.27 -2.72 3.13
N VAL A 183 -12.62 -3.83 3.48
CA VAL A 183 -12.15 -4.12 4.84
C VAL A 183 -10.93 -3.27 5.22
N ALA A 184 -10.01 -3.02 4.26
CA ALA A 184 -8.77 -2.29 4.50
C ALA A 184 -8.98 -0.78 4.73
N MET A 185 -10.10 -0.22 4.25
CA MET A 185 -10.37 1.20 4.40
C MET A 185 -10.86 1.54 5.81
N SER A 186 -10.22 2.55 6.44
CA SER A 186 -10.67 3.11 7.71
C SER A 186 -12.03 3.80 7.60
N ASN A 187 -12.57 4.20 8.75
CA ASN A 187 -13.85 4.90 8.80
C ASN A 187 -13.83 6.27 8.09
N ASP A 188 -12.66 6.87 7.92
CA ASP A 188 -12.48 8.17 7.26
C ASP A 188 -12.91 8.12 5.78
N PHE A 189 -12.85 6.94 5.16
CA PHE A 189 -13.29 6.72 3.78
C PHE A 189 -14.78 6.37 3.62
N ARG A 190 -15.62 6.48 4.67
CA ARG A 190 -17.02 5.98 4.63
C ARG A 190 -17.80 6.39 3.39
N GLY A 191 -17.78 7.67 3.01
CA GLY A 191 -18.50 8.18 1.84
C GLY A 191 -17.85 7.82 0.50
N LEU A 192 -16.55 7.54 0.49
CA LEU A 192 -15.76 7.34 -0.72
C LEU A 192 -15.46 5.87 -1.03
N ARG A 193 -15.75 4.95 -0.10
CA ARG A 193 -15.39 3.52 -0.25
C ARG A 193 -15.85 2.91 -1.57
N ALA A 194 -17.13 3.09 -1.92
CA ALA A 194 -17.69 2.54 -3.15
C ALA A 194 -17.00 3.13 -4.40
N ILE A 195 -16.73 4.44 -4.39
CA ILE A 195 -16.07 5.13 -5.49
C ILE A 195 -14.64 4.62 -5.66
N ILE A 196 -13.88 4.50 -4.57
CA ILE A 196 -12.50 4.02 -4.57
C ILE A 196 -12.44 2.57 -5.08
N ILE A 197 -13.34 1.69 -4.62
CA ILE A 197 -13.40 0.30 -5.06
C ILE A 197 -13.70 0.22 -6.56
N PHE A 198 -14.71 0.95 -7.02
CA PHE A 198 -15.09 0.96 -8.44
C PHE A 198 -13.95 1.54 -9.31
N ALA A 199 -13.39 2.69 -8.93
CA ALA A 199 -12.27 3.29 -9.64
C ALA A 199 -11.06 2.34 -9.68
N SER A 200 -10.74 1.68 -8.55
CA SER A 200 -9.65 0.70 -8.48
C SER A 200 -9.89 -0.48 -9.43
N ALA A 201 -11.12 -0.98 -9.54
CA ALA A 201 -11.44 -2.07 -10.46
C ALA A 201 -11.25 -1.65 -11.93
N VAL A 202 -11.76 -0.48 -12.32
CA VAL A 202 -11.64 0.04 -13.70
C VAL A 202 -10.18 0.33 -14.06
N VAL A 203 -9.47 1.05 -13.18
CA VAL A 203 -8.07 1.44 -13.43
C VAL A 203 -7.16 0.23 -13.44
N SER A 204 -7.35 -0.74 -12.54
CA SER A 204 -6.53 -1.96 -12.49
C SER A 204 -6.71 -2.83 -13.75
N ASP A 205 -7.94 -2.92 -14.29
CA ASP A 205 -8.17 -3.64 -15.55
C ASP A 205 -7.48 -2.97 -16.72
N ALA A 206 -7.57 -1.64 -16.83
CA ALA A 206 -6.90 -0.86 -17.87
C ALA A 206 -5.36 -0.96 -17.78
N LEU A 207 -4.80 -0.82 -16.56
CA LEU A 207 -3.36 -0.93 -16.33
C LEU A 207 -2.85 -2.34 -16.62
N SER A 208 -3.57 -3.38 -16.19
CA SER A 208 -3.16 -4.76 -16.41
C SER A 208 -3.10 -5.13 -17.91
N LYS A 209 -3.98 -4.55 -18.74
CA LYS A 209 -3.93 -4.70 -20.21
C LYS A 209 -2.63 -4.13 -20.78
N ARG A 210 -2.30 -2.89 -20.40
CA ARG A 210 -1.08 -2.22 -20.87
C ARG A 210 0.18 -2.93 -20.39
N LEU A 211 0.23 -3.32 -19.12
CA LEU A 211 1.38 -4.03 -18.56
C LEU A 211 1.57 -5.40 -19.21
N ALA A 212 0.51 -6.16 -19.44
CA ALA A 212 0.60 -7.44 -20.15
C ALA A 212 1.15 -7.25 -21.56
N GLN A 213 0.73 -6.22 -22.29
CA GLN A 213 1.27 -5.91 -23.61
C GLN A 213 2.75 -5.53 -23.55
N LEU A 214 3.17 -4.70 -22.59
CA LEU A 214 4.56 -4.30 -22.42
C LEU A 214 5.46 -5.49 -22.08
N PHE A 215 5.09 -6.27 -21.07
CA PHE A 215 5.91 -7.40 -20.62
C PHE A 215 5.92 -8.57 -21.64
N PHE A 216 4.82 -8.79 -22.36
CA PHE A 216 4.73 -9.84 -23.36
C PHE A 216 5.28 -9.41 -24.73
N GLY A 217 5.11 -8.12 -25.10
CA GLY A 217 5.59 -7.55 -26.36
C GLY A 217 7.12 -7.47 -26.45
N ILE A 218 7.80 -7.19 -25.34
CA ILE A 218 9.27 -7.12 -25.28
C ILE A 218 9.94 -8.47 -25.58
N TYR A 219 9.24 -9.60 -25.43
CA TYR A 219 9.81 -10.95 -25.56
C TYR A 219 9.31 -11.71 -26.78
N ARG A 220 8.43 -11.12 -27.60
CA ARG A 220 8.02 -11.66 -28.91
C ARG A 220 8.74 -11.02 -30.11
N GLY A 221 9.48 -9.95 -29.92
CA GLY A 221 10.39 -9.34 -30.88
C GLY A 221 11.80 -9.79 -30.65
#